data_34ffc4da34c1e66b17681396edd74503
#
_entry.id   34ffc4da34c1e66b17681396edd74503
#
_cell.length_a   1.000
_cell.length_b   1.000
_cell.length_c   1.000
_cell.angle_alpha   90.00
_cell.angle_beta   90.00
_cell.angle_gamma   90.00
#
_symmetry.space_group_name_H-M   'P 1'
#
loop_
_entity.id
_entity.type
_entity.pdbx_description
1 polymer ?
#
loop_
_entity_poly.entity_id
_entity_poly.type
_entity_poly.pdbx_seq_one_letter_code
_entity_poly.pdbx_strand_id
1 'polypeptide(L)'
;MARMRRSSEQTLEFKIEQAEAKVVKTRAAHEKAVDELKKLYEIQKARQNEEILKAMETSRRSFDEIMAFITGPEGAAEEEV
;
A
#
# COMPACT_ATOMS: atom_id res chain seq x y z
N MET A 1 43.87 -0.46 -31.24
CA MET A 1 44.10 -0.60 -29.78
C MET A 1 43.50 0.54 -29.00
N ALA A 2 43.82 1.76 -29.35
CA ALA A 2 43.25 2.93 -28.69
C ALA A 2 41.70 2.96 -28.78
N ARG A 3 41.18 2.52 -29.91
CA ARG A 3 39.71 2.40 -30.08
C ARG A 3 39.05 1.43 -29.09
N MET A 4 39.75 0.35 -28.82
CA MET A 4 39.22 -0.65 -27.88
C MET A 4 39.14 -0.11 -26.47
N ARG A 5 40.14 0.64 -26.03
CA ARG A 5 40.13 1.26 -24.72
C ARG A 5 39.03 2.30 -24.60
N ARG A 6 38.89 3.15 -25.62
CA ARG A 6 37.81 4.14 -25.66
C ARG A 6 36.43 3.47 -25.66
N SER A 7 36.31 2.38 -26.46
CA SER A 7 35.08 1.63 -26.50
C SER A 7 34.74 1.05 -25.13
N SER A 8 35.75 0.53 -24.42
CA SER A 8 35.52 -0.03 -23.08
C SER A 8 35.07 1.05 -22.09
N GLU A 9 35.75 2.20 -22.11
CA GLU A 9 35.39 3.31 -21.22
C GLU A 9 34.00 3.85 -21.56
N GLN A 10 33.71 4.07 -22.83
CA GLN A 10 32.41 4.52 -23.29
C GLN A 10 31.33 3.50 -22.95
N THR A 11 31.66 2.22 -23.10
CA THR A 11 30.72 1.16 -22.79
C THR A 11 30.39 1.16 -21.30
N LEU A 12 31.40 1.36 -20.45
CA LEU A 12 31.18 1.42 -19.01
C LEU A 12 30.34 2.63 -18.63
N GLU A 13 30.69 3.80 -19.14
CA GLU A 13 29.90 5.01 -18.89
C GLU A 13 28.47 4.87 -19.38
N PHE A 14 28.32 4.30 -20.57
CA PHE A 14 27.01 4.04 -21.14
C PHE A 14 26.20 3.08 -20.27
N LYS A 15 26.84 2.03 -19.79
CA LYS A 15 26.19 1.08 -18.89
C LYS A 15 25.76 1.71 -17.58
N ILE A 16 26.62 2.60 -17.05
CA ILE A 16 26.29 3.32 -15.82
C ILE A 16 25.09 4.23 -16.05
N GLU A 17 25.10 4.99 -17.14
CA GLU A 17 23.98 5.87 -17.46
C GLU A 17 22.69 5.10 -17.65
N GLN A 18 22.75 3.95 -18.32
CA GLN A 18 21.59 3.12 -18.51
C GLN A 18 21.09 2.54 -17.18
N ALA A 19 22.01 2.12 -16.33
CA ALA A 19 21.66 1.61 -15.02
C ALA A 19 21.03 2.70 -14.15
N GLU A 20 21.57 3.90 -14.20
CA GLU A 20 20.99 5.04 -13.46
C GLU A 20 19.58 5.37 -13.96
N ALA A 21 19.41 5.40 -15.29
CA ALA A 21 18.11 5.65 -15.88
C ALA A 21 17.10 4.57 -15.49
N LYS A 22 17.57 3.33 -15.44
CA LYS A 22 16.74 2.20 -15.03
C LYS A 22 16.31 2.30 -13.58
N VAL A 23 17.22 2.76 -12.71
CA VAL A 23 16.90 2.99 -11.30
C VAL A 23 15.80 4.04 -11.16
N VAL A 24 15.93 5.16 -11.87
CA VAL A 24 14.93 6.23 -11.84
C VAL A 24 13.58 5.71 -12.34
N LYS A 25 13.59 5.00 -13.44
CA LYS A 25 12.38 4.45 -14.03
C LYS A 25 11.71 3.43 -13.11
N THR A 26 12.52 2.56 -12.52
CA THR A 26 12.03 1.52 -11.61
C THR A 26 11.45 2.15 -10.34
N ARG A 27 12.11 3.18 -9.83
CA ARG A 27 11.61 3.90 -8.65
C ARG A 27 10.26 4.54 -8.93
N ALA A 28 10.12 5.19 -10.09
CA ALA A 28 8.86 5.80 -10.48
C ALA A 28 7.74 4.74 -10.62
N ALA A 29 8.09 3.61 -11.24
CA ALA A 29 7.15 2.49 -11.37
C ALA A 29 6.76 1.93 -10.01
N HIS A 30 7.73 1.84 -9.10
CA HIS A 30 7.48 1.37 -7.73
C HIS A 30 6.54 2.30 -6.99
N GLU A 31 6.77 3.61 -7.05
CA GLU A 31 5.92 4.59 -6.41
C GLU A 31 4.48 4.51 -6.94
N LYS A 32 4.36 4.36 -8.24
CA LYS A 32 3.04 4.20 -8.88
C LYS A 32 2.33 2.94 -8.38
N ALA A 33 3.07 1.84 -8.28
CA ALA A 33 2.52 0.58 -7.77
C ALA A 33 2.08 0.72 -6.31
N VAL A 34 2.86 1.41 -5.49
CA VAL A 34 2.50 1.69 -4.10
C VAL A 34 1.21 2.49 -4.03
N ASP A 35 1.07 3.52 -4.86
CA ASP A 35 -0.13 4.33 -4.89
C ASP A 35 -1.36 3.52 -5.31
N GLU A 36 -1.20 2.66 -6.30
CA GLU A 36 -2.27 1.76 -6.73
C GLU A 36 -2.70 0.82 -5.61
N LEU A 37 -1.71 0.27 -4.89
CA LEU A 37 -1.99 -0.60 -3.76
C LEU A 37 -2.76 0.13 -2.65
N LYS A 38 -2.36 1.35 -2.33
CA LYS A 38 -3.06 2.18 -1.35
C LYS A 38 -4.51 2.41 -1.75
N LYS A 39 -4.74 2.70 -3.02
CA LYS A 39 -6.11 2.88 -3.54
C LYS A 39 -6.94 1.62 -3.40
N LEU A 40 -6.35 0.48 -3.68
CA LEU A 40 -7.04 -0.81 -3.55
C LEU A 40 -7.38 -1.10 -2.09
N TYR A 41 -6.49 -0.79 -1.16
CA TYR A 41 -6.78 -0.92 0.26
C TYR A 41 -7.92 0.00 0.71
N GLU A 42 -7.96 1.21 0.18
CA GLU A 42 -9.05 2.14 0.47
C GLU A 42 -10.40 1.59 -0.03
N ILE A 43 -10.41 1.02 -1.23
CA ILE A 43 -11.61 0.40 -1.79
C ILE A 43 -12.04 -0.80 -0.94
N GLN A 44 -11.08 -1.64 -0.54
CA GLN A 44 -11.37 -2.79 0.31
C GLN A 44 -11.99 -2.35 1.63
N LYS A 45 -11.41 -1.34 2.24
CA LYS A 45 -11.92 -0.79 3.50
C LYS A 45 -13.33 -0.23 3.34
N ALA A 46 -13.58 0.48 2.24
CA ALA A 46 -14.90 1.02 1.95
C ALA A 46 -15.94 -0.09 1.78
N ARG A 47 -15.59 -1.17 1.08
CA ARG A 47 -16.48 -2.33 0.93
C ARG A 47 -16.79 -2.99 2.26
N GLN A 48 -15.78 -3.16 3.09
CA GLN A 48 -15.96 -3.72 4.43
C GLN A 48 -16.89 -2.86 5.26
N ASN A 49 -16.72 -1.54 5.18
CA ASN A 49 -17.59 -0.60 5.88
C ASN A 49 -19.04 -0.69 5.37
N GLU A 50 -19.23 -0.81 4.06
CA GLU A 50 -20.56 -0.99 3.47
C GLU A 50 -21.22 -2.29 3.95
N GLU A 51 -20.45 -3.36 4.00
CA GLU A 51 -20.96 -4.66 4.47
C GLU A 51 -21.37 -4.56 5.93
N ILE A 52 -20.58 -3.87 6.74
CA ILE A 52 -20.91 -3.66 8.15
C ILE A 52 -22.18 -2.83 8.27
N LEU A 53 -22.34 -1.76 7.50
CA LEU A 53 -23.53 -0.92 7.52
C LEU A 53 -24.76 -1.70 7.09
N LYS A 54 -24.65 -2.52 6.05
CA LYS A 54 -25.75 -3.37 5.61
C LYS A 54 -26.14 -4.37 6.68
N ALA A 55 -25.14 -4.98 7.32
CA ALA A 55 -25.40 -5.92 8.40
C ALA A 55 -26.10 -5.25 9.57
N MET A 56 -25.72 -4.00 9.88
CA MET A 56 -26.36 -3.22 10.92
C MET A 56 -27.80 -2.89 10.59
N GLU A 57 -28.07 -2.53 9.31
CA GLU A 57 -29.43 -2.23 8.86
C GLU A 57 -30.36 -3.45 8.95
N THR A 58 -29.83 -4.64 8.65
CA THR A 58 -30.60 -5.87 8.71
C THR A 58 -30.62 -6.50 10.10
N SER A 59 -29.76 -6.06 10.99
CA SER A 59 -29.67 -6.55 12.34
C SER A 59 -30.85 -6.04 13.18
N ARG A 60 -31.29 -6.87 14.10
CA ARG A 60 -32.33 -6.48 15.07
C ARG A 60 -31.73 -5.72 16.24
N ARG A 61 -30.41 -5.69 16.34
CA ARG A 61 -29.72 -5.03 17.43
C ARG A 61 -29.52 -3.55 17.12
N SER A 62 -29.55 -2.74 18.13
CA SER A 62 -29.29 -1.30 17.99
C SER A 62 -27.82 -1.04 17.67
N PHE A 63 -27.54 0.14 17.16
CA PHE A 63 -26.18 0.59 16.91
C PHE A 63 -25.33 0.51 18.18
N ASP A 64 -25.87 0.97 19.30
CA ASP A 64 -25.16 0.96 20.59
C ASP A 64 -24.79 -0.47 21.03
N GLU A 65 -25.70 -1.41 20.85
CA GLU A 65 -25.44 -2.80 21.19
C GLU A 65 -24.34 -3.38 20.33
N ILE A 66 -24.35 -3.09 19.03
CA ILE A 66 -23.33 -3.56 18.11
C ILE A 66 -21.96 -2.96 18.46
N MET A 67 -21.91 -1.67 18.73
CA MET A 67 -20.68 -1.01 19.12
C MET A 67 -20.13 -1.54 20.44
N ALA A 68 -21.01 -1.79 21.39
CA ALA A 68 -20.62 -2.38 22.66
C ALA A 68 -20.03 -3.78 22.47
N PHE A 69 -20.59 -4.57 21.58
CA PHE A 69 -20.09 -5.92 21.26
C PHE A 69 -18.69 -5.85 20.63
N ILE A 70 -18.50 -4.95 19.68
CA ILE A 70 -17.22 -4.81 18.97
C ILE A 70 -16.11 -4.33 19.89
N THR A 71 -16.39 -3.33 20.73
CA THR A 71 -15.39 -2.68 21.56
C THR A 71 -15.34 -3.21 23.01
N GLY A 72 -16.36 -3.94 23.41
CA GLY A 72 -16.54 -4.36 24.78
C GLY A 72 -15.36 -5.06 25.44
N PRO A 73 -14.89 -6.19 24.91
CA PRO A 73 -13.77 -6.92 25.55
C PRO A 73 -12.49 -6.11 25.62
N GLU A 74 -12.15 -5.42 24.54
CA GLU A 74 -10.95 -4.61 24.44
C GLU A 74 -11.07 -3.33 25.28
N GLY A 75 -12.26 -2.71 25.25
CA GLY A 75 -12.54 -1.54 26.05
C GLY A 75 -12.42 -1.84 27.54
N ALA A 76 -12.95 -2.96 27.97
CA ALA A 76 -12.85 -3.40 29.37
C ALA A 76 -11.40 -3.63 29.78
N ALA A 77 -10.61 -4.26 28.92
CA ALA A 77 -9.19 -4.51 29.19
C ALA A 77 -8.40 -3.20 29.29
N GLU A 78 -8.69 -2.26 28.39
CA GLU A 78 -8.05 -0.94 28.42
C GLU A 78 -8.41 -0.15 29.68
N GLU A 79 -9.65 -0.24 30.11
CA GLU A 79 -10.10 0.45 31.31
C GLU A 79 -9.44 -0.08 32.57
N GLU A 80 -9.13 -1.36 32.60
CA GLU A 80 -8.45 -1.98 33.73
C GLU A 80 -6.98 -1.58 33.84
N VAL A 81 -6.37 -1.21 32.73
CA VAL A 81 -4.98 -0.78 32.71
C VAL A 81 -4.85 0.69 33.07
#